data_11630f3c0717f27c3bf5ebbab47889c6
#
_entry.id   11630f3c0717f27c3bf5ebbab47889c6
#
_cell.length_a   1.000
_cell.length_b   1.000
_cell.length_c   1.000
_cell.angle_alpha   90.00
_cell.angle_beta   90.00
_cell.angle_gamma   90.00
#
_symmetry.space_group_name_H-M   'P 1'
#
loop_
_entity.id
_entity.type
_entity.pdbx_description
1 polymer ?
#
loop_
_entity_poly.entity_id
_entity_poly.type
_entity_poly.pdbx_seq_one_letter_code
_entity_poly.pdbx_strand_id
1 'polypeptide(L)'
;QAMANPGIGQSVRAEDLMNDAIQAQNDPQQRKDFFAKSLNVFTNQIDTYFDMNVVKTSDAKYNWTIDELAKLPIKWYGGADLSKLHDLTGVCIYGRYKGVDICISHAFIPRSTAYQKSDEDNIPVFWWEEEGWLTCCNSNVIEYEDVIQWFIKVRDRGFRIRWIGYDRRYSREFILKMKKAGFKIRDQKQLYVEKTEAFREIEKKFNLQEFYYVHNLAYEYCVGNVKATEDSDDFVRFQKVMPNQRIDLFDCSVIACKQLLIAEEKNSSASMFLD
;
A
#
# COMPACT_ATOMS: atom_id res chain seq x y z
N GLN A 1 14.32 -26.58 14.28
CA GLN A 1 15.19 -27.09 13.19
C GLN A 1 14.91 -28.55 12.87
N ALA A 2 14.95 -29.48 13.85
CA ALA A 2 14.71 -30.91 13.61
C ALA A 2 13.33 -31.24 13.02
N MET A 3 12.30 -30.44 13.31
CA MET A 3 10.95 -30.59 12.70
C MET A 3 10.90 -30.15 11.24
N ALA A 4 11.69 -29.17 10.84
CA ALA A 4 11.77 -28.69 9.47
C ALA A 4 12.69 -29.52 8.57
N ASN A 5 13.69 -30.19 9.17
CA ASN A 5 14.66 -31.02 8.47
C ASN A 5 14.85 -32.37 9.18
N PRO A 6 13.95 -33.33 8.92
CA PRO A 6 14.05 -34.67 9.55
C PRO A 6 15.30 -35.45 9.14
N GLY A 7 16.04 -35.00 8.10
CA GLY A 7 17.30 -35.58 7.65
C GLY A 7 18.55 -35.08 8.36
N ILE A 8 18.44 -34.21 9.38
CA ILE A 8 19.61 -33.74 10.16
C ILE A 8 20.28 -34.92 10.87
N GLY A 9 21.58 -35.08 10.63
CA GLY A 9 22.37 -36.15 11.16
C GLY A 9 22.40 -37.44 10.31
N GLN A 10 21.57 -37.51 9.27
CA GLN A 10 21.59 -38.63 8.30
C GLN A 10 22.03 -38.16 6.90
N SER A 11 21.30 -37.24 6.30
CA SER A 11 21.56 -36.73 4.95
C SER A 11 21.99 -35.26 4.93
N VAL A 12 21.76 -34.52 6.02
CA VAL A 12 22.13 -33.10 6.18
C VAL A 12 23.03 -32.95 7.38
N ARG A 13 24.22 -32.40 7.20
CA ARG A 13 25.14 -32.14 8.31
C ARG A 13 24.69 -30.90 9.08
N ALA A 14 24.68 -30.98 10.40
CA ALA A 14 24.31 -29.85 11.25
C ALA A 14 25.24 -28.65 11.08
N GLU A 15 26.51 -28.89 10.78
CA GLU A 15 27.53 -27.86 10.52
C GLU A 15 27.25 -27.07 9.26
N ASP A 16 26.81 -27.72 8.16
CA ASP A 16 26.47 -27.06 6.91
C ASP A 16 25.26 -26.12 7.11
N LEU A 17 24.26 -26.59 7.87
CA LEU A 17 23.08 -25.81 8.21
C LEU A 17 23.41 -24.59 9.09
N MET A 18 24.40 -24.74 9.97
CA MET A 18 24.86 -23.65 10.83
C MET A 18 25.65 -22.60 10.04
N ASN A 19 26.46 -23.02 9.07
CA ASN A 19 27.19 -22.13 8.17
C ASN A 19 26.25 -21.36 7.27
N ASP A 20 25.24 -22.02 6.70
CA ASP A 20 24.19 -21.38 5.91
C ASP A 20 23.39 -20.35 6.74
N ALA A 21 23.12 -20.67 8.00
CA ALA A 21 22.45 -19.74 8.92
C ALA A 21 23.29 -18.49 9.21
N ILE A 22 24.62 -18.64 9.39
CA ILE A 22 25.54 -17.52 9.61
C ILE A 22 25.64 -16.64 8.36
N GLN A 23 25.74 -17.24 7.18
CA GLN A 23 25.77 -16.51 5.92
C GLN A 23 24.44 -15.76 5.69
N ALA A 24 23.31 -16.39 6.00
CA ALA A 24 21.98 -15.79 5.91
C ALA A 24 21.77 -14.59 6.85
N GLN A 25 22.54 -14.43 7.91
CA GLN A 25 22.48 -13.23 8.77
C GLN A 25 23.02 -11.99 8.07
N ASN A 26 24.01 -12.14 7.19
CA ASN A 26 24.77 -11.06 6.60
C ASN A 26 24.33 -10.71 5.16
N ASP A 27 23.58 -11.61 4.49
CA ASP A 27 23.13 -11.43 3.11
C ASP A 27 21.61 -11.68 3.01
N PRO A 28 20.81 -10.66 2.60
CA PRO A 28 19.36 -10.79 2.45
C PRO A 28 18.93 -11.87 1.45
N GLN A 29 19.70 -12.09 0.37
CA GLN A 29 19.39 -13.13 -0.62
C GLN A 29 19.65 -14.52 -0.07
N GLN A 30 20.78 -14.73 0.60
CA GLN A 30 21.12 -16.00 1.25
C GLN A 30 20.18 -16.30 2.42
N ARG A 31 19.67 -15.27 3.11
CA ARG A 31 18.63 -15.42 4.14
C ARG A 31 17.35 -16.02 3.58
N LYS A 32 16.89 -15.54 2.42
CA LYS A 32 15.70 -16.06 1.73
C LYS A 32 15.88 -17.52 1.35
N ASP A 33 17.02 -17.85 0.75
CA ASP A 33 17.36 -19.22 0.34
C ASP A 33 17.45 -20.16 1.55
N PHE A 34 18.03 -19.71 2.65
CA PHE A 34 18.09 -20.47 3.89
C PHE A 34 16.71 -20.77 4.48
N PHE A 35 15.82 -19.77 4.54
CA PHE A 35 14.45 -19.98 5.03
C PHE A 35 13.67 -20.94 4.13
N ALA A 36 13.77 -20.77 2.82
CA ALA A 36 13.04 -21.60 1.86
C ALA A 36 13.56 -23.06 1.83
N LYS A 37 14.88 -23.25 1.71
CA LYS A 37 15.50 -24.56 1.46
C LYS A 37 15.82 -25.32 2.74
N SER A 38 16.23 -24.60 3.78
CA SER A 38 16.76 -25.22 5.00
C SER A 38 15.75 -25.25 6.16
N LEU A 39 14.73 -24.39 6.16
CA LEU A 39 13.71 -24.38 7.22
C LEU A 39 12.31 -24.73 6.71
N ASN A 40 12.12 -25.05 5.42
CA ASN A 40 10.82 -25.29 4.79
C ASN A 40 9.79 -24.19 5.12
N VAL A 41 10.24 -22.99 5.40
CA VAL A 41 9.38 -21.85 5.56
C VAL A 41 9.01 -21.42 4.15
N PHE A 42 7.74 -21.53 3.80
CA PHE A 42 7.22 -20.98 2.55
C PHE A 42 7.45 -19.48 2.56
N THR A 43 8.57 -19.05 2.00
CA THR A 43 8.83 -17.65 1.73
C THR A 43 8.10 -17.31 0.43
N ASN A 44 6.78 -17.11 0.50
CA ASN A 44 5.99 -16.59 -0.62
C ASN A 44 6.40 -15.17 -1.06
N GLN A 45 7.53 -14.66 -0.57
CA GLN A 45 8.01 -13.30 -0.77
C GLN A 45 9.42 -13.23 -1.34
N ILE A 46 9.79 -14.13 -2.23
CA ILE A 46 11.17 -14.20 -2.79
C ILE A 46 11.54 -12.93 -3.58
N ASP A 47 10.55 -12.13 -4.01
CA ASP A 47 10.76 -10.96 -4.88
C ASP A 47 10.14 -9.66 -4.34
N THR A 48 9.78 -9.57 -3.06
CA THR A 48 9.19 -8.33 -2.51
C THR A 48 10.23 -7.24 -2.36
N TYR A 49 9.86 -6.02 -2.69
CA TYR A 49 10.75 -4.87 -2.60
C TYR A 49 10.96 -4.40 -1.16
N PHE A 50 9.88 -4.33 -0.38
CA PHE A 50 9.93 -3.81 0.99
C PHE A 50 10.28 -4.88 2.01
N ASP A 51 11.18 -4.55 2.97
CA ASP A 51 11.34 -5.35 4.19
C ASP A 51 10.12 -5.14 5.10
N MET A 52 9.29 -6.18 5.21
CA MET A 52 8.06 -6.11 5.99
C MET A 52 8.30 -5.95 7.49
N ASN A 53 9.48 -6.28 8.01
CA ASN A 53 9.81 -5.97 9.41
C ASN A 53 9.97 -4.46 9.61
N VAL A 54 10.61 -3.77 8.66
CA VAL A 54 10.76 -2.32 8.68
C VAL A 54 9.38 -1.64 8.56
N VAL A 55 8.54 -2.10 7.63
CA VAL A 55 7.18 -1.58 7.42
C VAL A 55 6.32 -1.71 8.68
N LYS A 56 6.28 -2.89 9.28
CA LYS A 56 5.51 -3.18 10.51
C LYS A 56 6.04 -2.39 11.71
N THR A 57 7.36 -2.29 11.85
CA THR A 57 7.97 -1.53 12.95
C THR A 57 7.67 -0.04 12.82
N SER A 58 7.61 0.50 11.59
CA SER A 58 7.22 1.88 11.36
C SER A 58 5.81 2.16 11.85
N ASP A 59 4.84 1.33 11.47
CA ASP A 59 3.43 1.49 11.87
C ASP A 59 3.25 1.32 13.38
N ALA A 60 3.88 0.32 13.97
CA ALA A 60 3.76 -0.01 15.39
C ALA A 60 4.23 1.09 16.36
N LYS A 61 4.98 2.10 15.87
CA LYS A 61 5.38 3.25 16.67
C LYS A 61 4.24 4.22 16.99
N TYR A 62 3.16 4.17 16.23
CA TYR A 62 2.07 5.13 16.28
C TYR A 62 0.77 4.41 16.66
N ASN A 63 -0.10 5.14 17.35
CA ASN A 63 -1.37 4.57 17.82
C ASN A 63 -2.49 5.62 17.83
N TRP A 64 -2.47 6.55 16.87
CA TRP A 64 -3.55 7.51 16.69
C TRP A 64 -4.80 6.82 16.17
N THR A 65 -5.90 7.05 16.83
CA THR A 65 -7.21 6.63 16.32
C THR A 65 -7.64 7.51 15.14
N ILE A 66 -8.56 6.99 14.32
CA ILE A 66 -9.13 7.75 13.20
C ILE A 66 -9.77 9.07 13.67
N ASP A 67 -10.43 9.07 14.84
CA ASP A 67 -11.08 10.25 15.39
C ASP A 67 -10.08 11.30 15.91
N GLU A 68 -8.95 10.88 16.43
CA GLU A 68 -7.86 11.79 16.79
C GLU A 68 -7.24 12.40 15.54
N LEU A 69 -6.95 11.58 14.51
CA LEU A 69 -6.39 12.05 13.24
C LEU A 69 -7.31 13.06 12.53
N ALA A 70 -8.65 12.87 12.61
CA ALA A 70 -9.61 13.79 12.03
C ALA A 70 -9.59 15.20 12.67
N LYS A 71 -9.18 15.29 13.93
CA LYS A 71 -9.09 16.56 14.70
C LYS A 71 -7.77 17.29 14.50
N LEU A 72 -6.73 16.61 13.99
CA LEU A 72 -5.43 17.22 13.77
C LEU A 72 -5.46 18.22 12.60
N PRO A 73 -4.62 19.26 12.63
CA PRO A 73 -4.57 20.29 11.59
C PRO A 73 -3.82 19.80 10.33
N ILE A 74 -4.14 18.60 9.87
CA ILE A 74 -3.52 17.97 8.72
C ILE A 74 -4.24 18.36 7.44
N LYS A 75 -3.48 18.65 6.39
CA LYS A 75 -3.98 18.73 5.01
C LYS A 75 -3.91 17.34 4.40
N TRP A 76 -5.04 16.79 4.04
CA TRP A 76 -5.13 15.45 3.48
C TRP A 76 -5.22 15.48 1.96
N TYR A 77 -4.66 14.50 1.31
CA TYR A 77 -4.68 14.29 -0.13
C TYR A 77 -5.19 12.90 -0.43
N GLY A 78 -6.11 12.78 -1.36
CA GLY A 78 -6.70 11.50 -1.72
C GLY A 78 -5.97 10.82 -2.87
N GLY A 79 -6.05 9.49 -2.90
CA GLY A 79 -5.66 8.65 -4.03
C GLY A 79 -6.75 7.64 -4.33
N ALA A 80 -6.99 7.39 -5.61
CA ALA A 80 -7.93 6.38 -6.07
C ALA A 80 -7.30 5.59 -7.23
N ASP A 81 -7.09 4.31 -6.98
CA ASP A 81 -6.74 3.32 -8.00
C ASP A 81 -8.00 2.51 -8.33
N LEU A 82 -8.63 2.87 -9.45
CA LEU A 82 -9.94 2.38 -9.83
C LEU A 82 -9.82 1.13 -10.71
N SER A 83 -10.39 0.03 -10.28
CA SER A 83 -10.62 -1.16 -11.09
C SER A 83 -12.09 -1.24 -11.52
N LYS A 84 -12.37 -1.75 -12.73
CA LYS A 84 -13.76 -1.93 -13.20
C LYS A 84 -14.31 -3.32 -13.00
N LEU A 85 -13.47 -4.34 -13.12
CA LEU A 85 -13.90 -5.74 -13.19
C LEU A 85 -12.87 -6.62 -12.47
N HIS A 86 -13.35 -7.47 -11.58
CA HIS A 86 -12.59 -8.58 -10.98
C HIS A 86 -11.32 -8.24 -10.17
N ASP A 87 -11.01 -6.96 -9.94
CA ASP A 87 -9.85 -6.54 -9.14
C ASP A 87 -10.29 -5.65 -7.97
N LEU A 88 -9.41 -5.44 -6.99
CA LEU A 88 -9.64 -4.48 -5.91
C LEU A 88 -9.64 -3.05 -6.48
N THR A 89 -10.53 -2.22 -5.98
CA THR A 89 -10.39 -0.77 -6.08
C THR A 89 -9.83 -0.26 -4.78
N GLY A 90 -8.67 0.37 -4.83
CA GLY A 90 -8.01 0.99 -3.69
C GLY A 90 -8.30 2.48 -3.61
N VAL A 91 -8.63 2.96 -2.42
CA VAL A 91 -8.73 4.38 -2.11
C VAL A 91 -7.99 4.70 -0.84
N CYS A 92 -7.49 5.92 -0.72
CA CYS A 92 -6.89 6.39 0.52
C CYS A 92 -6.96 7.90 0.67
N ILE A 93 -6.74 8.36 1.91
CA ILE A 93 -6.27 9.71 2.21
C ILE A 93 -4.88 9.62 2.82
N TYR A 94 -4.04 10.56 2.46
CA TYR A 94 -2.64 10.64 2.83
C TYR A 94 -2.33 12.04 3.36
N GLY A 95 -1.64 12.13 4.48
CA GLY A 95 -1.28 13.39 5.08
C GLY A 95 0.01 13.32 5.87
N ARG A 96 0.59 14.47 6.22
CA ARG A 96 1.83 14.56 6.99
C ARG A 96 1.61 15.35 8.27
N TYR A 97 2.05 14.80 9.38
CA TYR A 97 1.99 15.45 10.70
C TYR A 97 3.30 15.27 11.45
N LYS A 98 3.98 16.39 11.76
CA LYS A 98 5.26 16.38 12.50
C LYS A 98 6.30 15.41 11.91
N GLY A 99 6.42 15.39 10.60
CA GLY A 99 7.36 14.53 9.89
C GLY A 99 6.85 13.11 9.60
N VAL A 100 5.77 12.66 10.25
CA VAL A 100 5.18 11.34 10.04
C VAL A 100 4.17 11.38 8.91
N ASP A 101 4.31 10.50 7.95
CA ASP A 101 3.34 10.30 6.88
C ASP A 101 2.28 9.30 7.32
N ILE A 102 1.01 9.65 7.08
CA ILE A 102 -0.13 8.88 7.55
C ILE A 102 -1.01 8.52 6.35
N CYS A 103 -1.29 7.24 6.18
CA CYS A 103 -2.15 6.72 5.13
C CYS A 103 -3.36 6.00 5.72
N ILE A 104 -4.56 6.49 5.44
CA ILE A 104 -5.81 5.82 5.79
C ILE A 104 -6.40 5.30 4.49
N SER A 105 -6.38 3.98 4.30
CA SER A 105 -6.80 3.33 3.07
C SER A 105 -8.02 2.43 3.25
N HIS A 106 -8.74 2.20 2.15
CA HIS A 106 -9.90 1.32 2.11
C HIS A 106 -10.00 0.65 0.74
N ALA A 107 -10.45 -0.60 0.72
CA ALA A 107 -10.63 -1.37 -0.49
C ALA A 107 -12.10 -1.63 -0.80
N PHE A 108 -12.41 -1.81 -2.08
CA PHE A 108 -13.71 -2.27 -2.56
C PHE A 108 -13.53 -3.48 -3.47
N ILE A 109 -14.43 -4.44 -3.36
CA ILE A 109 -14.48 -5.63 -4.20
C ILE A 109 -15.93 -6.06 -4.43
N PRO A 110 -16.33 -6.54 -5.62
CA PRO A 110 -17.63 -7.16 -5.79
C PRO A 110 -17.75 -8.41 -4.92
N ARG A 111 -18.88 -8.63 -4.25
CA ARG A 111 -19.06 -9.79 -3.36
C ARG A 111 -18.85 -11.13 -4.05
N SER A 112 -19.29 -11.26 -5.32
CA SER A 112 -19.03 -12.46 -6.12
C SER A 112 -17.53 -12.72 -6.32
N THR A 113 -16.77 -11.68 -6.59
CA THR A 113 -15.30 -11.75 -6.73
C THR A 113 -14.62 -12.01 -5.39
N ALA A 114 -15.18 -11.51 -4.28
CA ALA A 114 -14.65 -11.71 -2.94
C ALA A 114 -14.60 -13.19 -2.57
N TYR A 115 -15.67 -13.96 -2.85
CA TYR A 115 -15.69 -15.41 -2.63
C TYR A 115 -14.62 -16.12 -3.45
N GLN A 116 -14.53 -15.83 -4.75
CA GLN A 116 -13.53 -16.42 -5.62
C GLN A 116 -12.11 -16.11 -5.13
N LYS A 117 -11.83 -14.86 -4.75
CA LYS A 117 -10.50 -14.44 -4.29
C LYS A 117 -10.13 -15.01 -2.94
N SER A 118 -11.09 -15.18 -2.03
CA SER A 118 -10.85 -15.84 -0.76
C SER A 118 -10.44 -17.30 -0.95
N ASP A 119 -11.12 -18.00 -1.84
CA ASP A 119 -10.91 -19.44 -2.06
C ASP A 119 -9.68 -19.73 -2.95
N GLU A 120 -9.52 -19.01 -4.06
CA GLU A 120 -8.46 -19.27 -5.04
C GLU A 120 -7.11 -18.61 -4.66
N ASP A 121 -7.14 -17.39 -4.16
CA ASP A 121 -5.95 -16.58 -3.90
C ASP A 121 -5.56 -16.58 -2.41
N ASN A 122 -6.36 -17.23 -1.56
CA ASN A 122 -6.18 -17.29 -0.10
C ASN A 122 -6.05 -15.90 0.54
N ILE A 123 -6.82 -14.91 0.03
CA ILE A 123 -6.84 -13.56 0.55
C ILE A 123 -7.93 -13.47 1.63
N PRO A 124 -7.66 -12.99 2.85
CA PRO A 124 -8.62 -12.93 3.95
C PRO A 124 -9.62 -11.77 3.78
N VAL A 125 -10.33 -11.72 2.64
CA VAL A 125 -11.20 -10.62 2.21
C VAL A 125 -12.31 -10.34 3.23
N PHE A 126 -12.96 -11.39 3.74
CA PHE A 126 -14.08 -11.25 4.68
C PHE A 126 -13.62 -10.79 6.06
N TRP A 127 -12.44 -11.19 6.48
CA TRP A 127 -11.85 -10.65 7.71
C TRP A 127 -11.52 -9.16 7.56
N TRP A 128 -10.98 -8.73 6.41
CA TRP A 128 -10.77 -7.31 6.15
C TRP A 128 -12.09 -6.51 6.11
N GLU A 129 -13.18 -7.13 5.66
CA GLU A 129 -14.52 -6.52 5.70
C GLU A 129 -15.00 -6.33 7.15
N GLU A 130 -14.83 -7.34 8.01
CA GLU A 130 -15.18 -7.29 9.45
C GLU A 130 -14.38 -6.20 10.20
N GLU A 131 -13.10 -6.07 9.90
CA GLU A 131 -12.23 -5.04 10.47
C GLU A 131 -12.47 -3.63 9.88
N GLY A 132 -13.32 -3.52 8.86
CA GLY A 132 -13.68 -2.24 8.23
C GLY A 132 -12.64 -1.69 7.24
N TRP A 133 -11.67 -2.48 6.81
CA TRP A 133 -10.66 -2.08 5.83
C TRP A 133 -11.08 -2.30 4.38
N LEU A 134 -12.16 -3.06 4.18
CA LEU A 134 -12.69 -3.41 2.88
C LEU A 134 -14.22 -3.39 2.90
N THR A 135 -14.83 -3.12 1.76
CA THR A 135 -16.26 -3.26 1.52
C THR A 135 -16.52 -4.23 0.38
N CYS A 136 -17.25 -5.30 0.65
CA CYS A 136 -17.79 -6.16 -0.39
C CYS A 136 -19.06 -5.52 -0.98
N CYS A 137 -18.96 -5.00 -2.19
CA CYS A 137 -20.08 -4.39 -2.90
C CYS A 137 -21.13 -5.44 -3.29
N ASN A 138 -22.41 -5.10 -3.17
CA ASN A 138 -23.51 -6.04 -3.47
C ASN A 138 -23.72 -6.27 -4.97
N SER A 139 -23.20 -5.39 -5.84
CA SER A 139 -23.23 -5.55 -7.29
C SER A 139 -22.07 -6.42 -7.79
N ASN A 140 -22.17 -6.91 -9.03
CA ASN A 140 -21.09 -7.66 -9.67
C ASN A 140 -19.94 -6.78 -10.16
N VAL A 141 -20.05 -5.46 -9.99
CA VAL A 141 -19.05 -4.45 -10.34
C VAL A 141 -18.95 -3.43 -9.20
N ILE A 142 -17.80 -2.79 -9.10
CA ILE A 142 -17.65 -1.68 -8.15
C ILE A 142 -18.27 -0.44 -8.77
N GLU A 143 -19.31 0.09 -8.12
CA GLU A 143 -19.95 1.33 -8.53
C GLU A 143 -19.09 2.52 -8.08
N TYR A 144 -18.95 3.53 -8.94
CA TYR A 144 -18.23 4.75 -8.53
C TYR A 144 -18.86 5.44 -7.32
N GLU A 145 -20.14 5.20 -7.12
CA GLU A 145 -20.89 5.74 -5.98
C GLU A 145 -20.31 5.22 -4.66
N ASP A 146 -19.93 3.93 -4.56
CA ASP A 146 -19.33 3.35 -3.36
C ASP A 146 -18.05 4.09 -2.97
N VAL A 147 -17.18 4.34 -3.97
CA VAL A 147 -15.93 5.08 -3.80
C VAL A 147 -16.20 6.52 -3.36
N ILE A 148 -17.17 7.19 -3.99
CA ILE A 148 -17.52 8.59 -3.70
C ILE A 148 -18.08 8.70 -2.29
N GLN A 149 -18.95 7.78 -1.88
CA GLN A 149 -19.54 7.75 -0.53
C GLN A 149 -18.47 7.55 0.54
N TRP A 150 -17.43 6.77 0.27
CA TRP A 150 -16.31 6.66 1.19
C TRP A 150 -15.60 8.00 1.39
N PHE A 151 -15.25 8.73 0.32
CA PHE A 151 -14.65 10.05 0.44
C PHE A 151 -15.56 11.06 1.15
N ILE A 152 -16.87 10.99 0.92
CA ILE A 152 -17.86 11.82 1.62
C ILE A 152 -17.84 11.52 3.12
N LYS A 153 -17.93 10.24 3.52
CA LYS A 153 -17.87 9.81 4.92
C LYS A 153 -16.58 10.28 5.61
N VAL A 154 -15.44 10.14 4.92
CA VAL A 154 -14.14 10.60 5.43
C VAL A 154 -14.15 12.13 5.62
N ARG A 155 -14.60 12.89 4.64
CA ARG A 155 -14.73 14.35 4.76
C ARG A 155 -15.66 14.74 5.92
N ASP A 156 -16.82 14.12 6.03
CA ASP A 156 -17.85 14.44 7.03
C ASP A 156 -17.40 14.06 8.45
N ARG A 157 -16.43 13.12 8.57
CA ARG A 157 -15.74 12.82 9.83
C ARG A 157 -14.74 13.90 10.26
N GLY A 158 -14.43 14.88 9.38
CA GLY A 158 -13.57 16.03 9.69
C GLY A 158 -12.26 16.09 8.92
N PHE A 159 -11.96 15.14 8.05
CA PHE A 159 -10.73 15.15 7.27
C PHE A 159 -10.76 16.21 6.16
N ARG A 160 -9.79 17.12 6.17
CA ARG A 160 -9.71 18.25 5.22
C ARG A 160 -9.01 17.84 3.94
N ILE A 161 -9.73 17.16 3.05
CA ILE A 161 -9.19 16.67 1.78
C ILE A 161 -9.01 17.84 0.80
N ARG A 162 -7.78 18.05 0.32
CA ARG A 162 -7.41 19.16 -0.59
C ARG A 162 -7.54 18.81 -2.05
N TRP A 163 -6.91 17.73 -2.46
CA TRP A 163 -6.93 17.21 -3.82
C TRP A 163 -6.99 15.69 -3.77
N ILE A 164 -7.65 15.09 -4.76
CA ILE A 164 -7.71 13.64 -4.94
C ILE A 164 -7.11 13.34 -6.31
N GLY A 165 -6.03 12.55 -6.32
CA GLY A 165 -5.44 11.97 -7.52
C GLY A 165 -6.21 10.71 -7.95
N TYR A 166 -6.30 10.47 -9.24
CA TYR A 166 -6.91 9.27 -9.80
C TYR A 166 -6.24 8.86 -11.10
N ASP A 167 -6.34 7.56 -11.47
CA ASP A 167 -5.88 7.10 -12.78
C ASP A 167 -6.84 7.51 -13.89
N ARG A 168 -6.31 8.17 -14.91
CA ARG A 168 -7.06 8.69 -16.07
C ARG A 168 -7.82 7.63 -16.88
N ARG A 169 -7.41 6.37 -16.82
CA ARG A 169 -8.02 5.30 -17.62
C ARG A 169 -9.48 5.05 -17.30
N TYR A 170 -9.96 5.53 -16.16
CA TYR A 170 -11.28 5.22 -15.62
C TYR A 170 -12.12 6.48 -15.34
N SER A 171 -12.74 6.93 -16.34
CA SER A 171 -14.08 7.49 -16.49
C SER A 171 -14.31 8.97 -16.19
N ARG A 172 -14.80 9.58 -17.24
CA ARG A 172 -15.48 10.88 -17.20
C ARG A 172 -16.61 10.92 -16.16
N GLU A 173 -17.31 9.80 -15.94
CA GLU A 173 -18.39 9.69 -14.98
C GLU A 173 -17.90 9.87 -13.53
N PHE A 174 -16.85 9.17 -13.12
CA PHE A 174 -16.23 9.34 -11.80
C PHE A 174 -15.84 10.79 -11.55
N ILE A 175 -15.20 11.43 -12.53
CA ILE A 175 -14.80 12.83 -12.46
C ILE A 175 -15.99 13.75 -12.20
N LEU A 176 -17.08 13.58 -12.96
CA LEU A 176 -18.26 14.41 -12.84
C LEU A 176 -18.94 14.22 -11.47
N LYS A 177 -19.07 12.99 -11.01
CA LYS A 177 -19.66 12.68 -9.71
C LYS A 177 -18.82 13.22 -8.56
N MET A 178 -17.49 13.07 -8.58
CA MET A 178 -16.58 13.61 -7.56
C MET A 178 -16.65 15.14 -7.49
N LYS A 179 -16.66 15.82 -8.65
CA LYS A 179 -16.84 17.28 -8.70
C LYS A 179 -18.19 17.71 -8.15
N LYS A 180 -19.26 16.98 -8.49
CA LYS A 180 -20.60 17.23 -7.95
C LYS A 180 -20.66 17.05 -6.43
N ALA A 181 -19.90 16.09 -5.89
CA ALA A 181 -19.75 15.89 -4.45
C ALA A 181 -18.86 16.94 -3.76
N GLY A 182 -18.31 17.91 -4.54
CA GLY A 182 -17.50 19.03 -4.02
C GLY A 182 -16.01 18.74 -3.88
N PHE A 183 -15.52 17.61 -4.41
CA PHE A 183 -14.09 17.30 -4.36
C PHE A 183 -13.28 17.92 -5.50
N LYS A 184 -12.07 18.36 -5.19
CA LYS A 184 -11.08 18.76 -6.18
C LYS A 184 -10.29 17.53 -6.60
N ILE A 185 -10.35 17.18 -7.88
CA ILE A 185 -9.70 15.99 -8.41
C ILE A 185 -8.67 16.35 -9.46
N ARG A 186 -7.61 15.57 -9.54
CA ARG A 186 -6.52 15.75 -10.50
C ARG A 186 -6.19 14.42 -11.16
N ASP A 187 -6.12 14.45 -12.48
CA ASP A 187 -5.60 13.35 -13.28
C ASP A 187 -4.12 13.12 -12.95
N GLN A 188 -3.77 11.87 -12.68
CA GLN A 188 -2.39 11.44 -12.53
C GLN A 188 -2.09 10.37 -13.57
N LYS A 189 -1.14 10.66 -14.44
CA LYS A 189 -0.69 9.69 -15.42
C LYS A 189 -0.05 8.50 -14.69
N GLN A 190 -0.38 7.31 -15.16
CA GLN A 190 0.17 6.05 -14.63
C GLN A 190 1.60 5.75 -15.16
N LEU A 191 2.32 6.77 -15.59
CA LEU A 191 3.70 6.63 -15.98
C LEU A 191 4.57 6.44 -14.73
N TYR A 192 5.43 5.42 -14.75
CA TYR A 192 6.35 5.12 -13.65
C TYR A 192 7.25 6.32 -13.30
N VAL A 193 7.64 7.12 -14.30
CA VAL A 193 8.38 8.37 -14.11
C VAL A 193 7.67 9.33 -13.13
N GLU A 194 6.35 9.47 -13.26
CA GLU A 194 5.57 10.36 -12.38
C GLU A 194 5.31 9.77 -10.99
N LYS A 195 5.36 8.44 -10.87
CA LYS A 195 5.15 7.72 -9.61
C LYS A 195 6.44 7.56 -8.78
N THR A 196 7.60 7.60 -9.42
CA THR A 196 8.90 7.31 -8.79
C THR A 196 9.16 8.17 -7.55
N GLU A 197 8.94 9.46 -7.65
CA GLU A 197 9.18 10.38 -6.53
C GLU A 197 8.33 10.04 -5.30
N ALA A 198 7.03 9.79 -5.49
CA ALA A 198 6.14 9.41 -4.40
C ALA A 198 6.46 8.00 -3.85
N PHE A 199 6.86 7.06 -4.71
CA PHE A 199 7.33 5.74 -4.30
C PHE A 199 8.56 5.86 -3.39
N ARG A 200 9.57 6.64 -3.81
CA ARG A 200 10.79 6.88 -3.05
C ARG A 200 10.53 7.61 -1.72
N GLU A 201 9.59 8.55 -1.69
CA GLU A 201 9.22 9.21 -0.44
C GLU A 201 8.57 8.22 0.54
N ILE A 202 7.66 7.36 0.09
CA ILE A 202 7.07 6.31 0.93
C ILE A 202 8.15 5.34 1.43
N GLU A 203 9.04 4.88 0.55
CA GLU A 203 10.18 4.02 0.91
C GLU A 203 11.04 4.66 1.99
N LYS A 204 11.44 5.91 1.79
CA LYS A 204 12.20 6.69 2.76
C LYS A 204 11.48 6.76 4.10
N LYS A 205 10.16 7.01 4.10
CA LYS A 205 9.35 7.10 5.32
C LYS A 205 9.27 5.77 6.07
N PHE A 206 9.17 4.64 5.37
CA PHE A 206 9.30 3.33 6.01
C PHE A 206 10.67 3.15 6.66
N ASN A 207 11.76 3.44 5.94
CA ASN A 207 13.12 3.27 6.42
C ASN A 207 13.44 4.17 7.63
N LEU A 208 12.89 5.39 7.67
CA LEU A 208 12.99 6.29 8.83
C LEU A 208 12.04 5.92 9.96
N GLN A 209 11.15 4.94 9.75
CA GLN A 209 10.07 4.58 10.66
C GLN A 209 9.17 5.77 10.99
N GLU A 210 8.84 6.53 9.97
CA GLU A 210 7.97 7.72 9.99
C GLU A 210 6.74 7.53 9.11
N PHE A 211 6.24 6.30 8.99
CA PHE A 211 5.05 5.95 8.22
C PHE A 211 4.04 5.20 9.08
N TYR A 212 2.80 5.67 9.08
CA TYR A 212 1.69 5.10 9.82
C TYR A 212 0.53 4.76 8.89
N TYR A 213 0.14 3.49 8.79
CA TYR A 213 -0.99 3.03 7.96
C TYR A 213 -2.18 2.55 8.79
N VAL A 214 -2.29 3.02 10.04
CA VAL A 214 -3.42 2.82 10.95
C VAL A 214 -3.69 1.34 11.25
N HIS A 215 -2.64 0.54 11.33
CA HIS A 215 -2.67 -0.91 11.55
C HIS A 215 -3.55 -1.68 10.54
N ASN A 216 -3.74 -1.13 9.34
CA ASN A 216 -4.54 -1.74 8.29
C ASN A 216 -3.80 -2.92 7.65
N LEU A 217 -4.18 -4.15 7.99
CA LEU A 217 -3.52 -5.37 7.49
C LEU A 217 -3.78 -5.61 5.99
N ALA A 218 -4.86 -5.06 5.41
CA ALA A 218 -5.06 -5.10 3.97
C ALA A 218 -4.04 -4.22 3.24
N TYR A 219 -3.69 -3.05 3.81
CA TYR A 219 -2.61 -2.22 3.30
C TYR A 219 -1.25 -2.91 3.42
N GLU A 220 -0.97 -3.48 4.59
CA GLU A 220 0.25 -4.25 4.86
C GLU A 220 0.44 -5.41 3.85
N TYR A 221 -0.65 -6.16 3.59
CA TYR A 221 -0.65 -7.19 2.56
C TYR A 221 -0.30 -6.63 1.17
N CYS A 222 -0.87 -5.49 0.79
CA CYS A 222 -0.58 -4.85 -0.50
C CYS A 222 0.89 -4.40 -0.61
N VAL A 223 1.47 -3.83 0.45
CA VAL A 223 2.89 -3.46 0.50
C VAL A 223 3.79 -4.69 0.36
N GLY A 224 3.45 -5.79 1.05
CA GLY A 224 4.19 -7.04 1.00
C GLY A 224 4.17 -7.74 -0.36
N ASN A 225 3.31 -7.31 -1.29
CA ASN A 225 3.21 -7.86 -2.65
C ASN A 225 3.85 -6.97 -3.72
N VAL A 226 4.50 -5.89 -3.34
CA VAL A 226 5.17 -4.99 -4.28
C VAL A 226 6.52 -5.57 -4.70
N LYS A 227 6.70 -5.75 -6.01
CA LYS A 227 7.98 -5.93 -6.67
C LYS A 227 8.34 -4.64 -7.39
N ALA A 228 9.56 -4.17 -7.22
CA ALA A 228 10.04 -2.98 -7.91
C ALA A 228 11.39 -3.25 -8.58
N THR A 229 11.60 -2.61 -9.73
CA THR A 229 12.85 -2.60 -10.48
C THR A 229 13.20 -1.17 -10.85
N GLU A 230 14.47 -0.85 -10.76
CA GLU A 230 15.01 0.44 -11.21
C GLU A 230 15.48 0.30 -12.67
N ASP A 231 15.26 1.32 -13.47
CA ASP A 231 15.84 1.42 -14.79
C ASP A 231 17.15 2.25 -14.78
N SER A 232 17.79 2.41 -15.94
CA SER A 232 19.06 3.15 -16.07
C SER A 232 18.98 4.63 -15.69
N ASP A 233 17.78 5.19 -15.63
CA ASP A 233 17.53 6.60 -15.31
C ASP A 233 16.98 6.78 -13.87
N ASP A 234 17.20 5.78 -13.00
CA ASP A 234 16.76 5.72 -11.60
C ASP A 234 15.22 5.77 -11.40
N PHE A 235 14.45 5.55 -12.46
CA PHE A 235 13.00 5.45 -12.33
C PHE A 235 12.58 4.08 -11.82
N VAL A 236 11.62 4.09 -10.89
CA VAL A 236 11.08 2.88 -10.27
C VAL A 236 9.85 2.40 -11.02
N ARG A 237 9.91 1.17 -11.49
CA ARG A 237 8.76 0.42 -11.99
C ARG A 237 8.33 -0.57 -10.95
N PHE A 238 7.14 -0.42 -10.40
CA PHE A 238 6.60 -1.36 -9.44
C PHE A 238 5.36 -2.08 -9.97
N GLN A 239 5.20 -3.32 -9.56
CA GLN A 239 4.13 -4.22 -9.98
C GLN A 239 3.89 -5.30 -8.91
N LYS A 240 2.86 -6.11 -9.10
CA LYS A 240 2.59 -7.28 -8.23
C LYS A 240 3.72 -8.32 -8.41
N VAL A 241 4.09 -9.00 -7.33
CA VAL A 241 5.02 -10.14 -7.38
C VAL A 241 4.39 -11.28 -8.16
N MET A 242 3.13 -11.61 -7.89
CA MET A 242 2.36 -12.67 -8.56
C MET A 242 1.07 -12.10 -9.15
N PRO A 243 0.55 -12.64 -10.28
CA PRO A 243 -0.65 -12.12 -10.93
C PRO A 243 -1.91 -12.13 -10.04
N ASN A 244 -2.02 -13.09 -9.14
CA ASN A 244 -3.14 -13.25 -8.21
C ASN A 244 -3.05 -12.37 -6.95
N GLN A 245 -1.91 -11.72 -6.71
CA GLN A 245 -1.72 -10.79 -5.58
C GLN A 245 -2.29 -9.40 -5.87
N ARG A 246 -2.38 -8.59 -4.82
CA ARG A 246 -2.93 -7.23 -4.86
C ARG A 246 -1.92 -6.22 -4.30
N ILE A 247 -1.84 -5.05 -4.96
CA ILE A 247 -1.04 -3.90 -4.53
C ILE A 247 -1.86 -2.60 -4.56
N ASP A 248 -3.16 -2.69 -4.79
CA ASP A 248 -4.04 -1.57 -5.10
C ASP A 248 -4.07 -0.52 -3.97
N LEU A 249 -4.03 -0.95 -2.70
CA LEU A 249 -3.96 -0.02 -1.56
C LEU A 249 -2.60 0.69 -1.48
N PHE A 250 -1.52 0.03 -1.87
CA PHE A 250 -0.22 0.68 -1.98
C PHE A 250 -0.20 1.65 -3.16
N ASP A 251 -0.72 1.27 -4.33
CA ASP A 251 -0.76 2.14 -5.51
C ASP A 251 -1.59 3.40 -5.25
N CYS A 252 -2.76 3.28 -4.63
CA CYS A 252 -3.54 4.47 -4.26
C CYS A 252 -2.78 5.39 -3.28
N SER A 253 -1.95 4.84 -2.38
CA SER A 253 -1.11 5.65 -1.48
C SER A 253 0.00 6.40 -2.22
N VAL A 254 0.61 5.79 -3.24
CA VAL A 254 1.57 6.46 -4.14
C VAL A 254 0.91 7.62 -4.89
N ILE A 255 -0.33 7.41 -5.39
CA ILE A 255 -1.13 8.46 -6.04
C ILE A 255 -1.39 9.62 -5.07
N ALA A 256 -1.79 9.33 -3.84
CA ALA A 256 -2.09 10.35 -2.83
C ALA A 256 -0.83 11.10 -2.35
N CYS A 257 0.26 10.38 -2.10
CA CYS A 257 1.56 10.94 -1.75
C CYS A 257 2.03 11.94 -2.82
N LYS A 258 1.89 11.61 -4.12
CA LYS A 258 2.23 12.54 -5.21
C LYS A 258 1.41 13.84 -5.14
N GLN A 259 0.13 13.79 -4.74
CA GLN A 259 -0.67 15.01 -4.55
C GLN A 259 -0.14 15.87 -3.39
N LEU A 260 0.35 15.24 -2.32
CA LEU A 260 1.00 15.94 -1.20
C LEU A 260 2.29 16.62 -1.67
N LEU A 261 3.18 15.89 -2.35
CA LEU A 261 4.45 16.44 -2.85
C LEU A 261 4.25 17.64 -3.79
N ILE A 262 3.31 17.54 -4.75
CA ILE A 262 2.95 18.68 -5.63
C ILE A 262 2.48 19.91 -4.84
N ALA A 263 1.82 19.70 -3.72
CA ALA A 263 1.37 20.82 -2.89
C ALA A 263 2.51 21.43 -2.04
N GLU A 264 3.46 20.62 -1.59
CA GLU A 264 4.66 21.08 -0.87
C GLU A 264 5.58 21.88 -1.79
N GLU A 265 5.84 21.42 -3.02
CA GLU A 265 6.61 22.15 -4.03
C GLU A 265 6.04 23.54 -4.32
N LYS A 266 4.71 23.64 -4.47
CA LYS A 266 4.06 24.93 -4.71
C LYS A 266 4.17 25.89 -3.54
N ASN A 267 4.13 25.37 -2.31
CA ASN A 267 4.28 26.20 -1.11
C ASN A 267 5.73 26.69 -0.96
N SER A 268 6.73 25.83 -1.23
CA SER A 268 8.15 26.22 -1.20
C SER A 268 8.49 27.27 -2.28
N SER A 269 7.96 27.09 -3.49
CA SER A 269 8.13 28.07 -4.56
C SER A 269 7.48 29.42 -4.22
N ALA A 270 6.31 29.42 -3.60
CA ALA A 270 5.62 30.64 -3.19
C ALA A 270 6.37 31.40 -2.08
N SER A 271 7.04 30.70 -1.17
CA SER A 271 7.87 31.34 -0.11
C SER A 271 9.15 31.98 -0.67
N MET A 272 9.73 31.41 -1.73
CA MET A 272 10.94 31.99 -2.39
C MET A 272 10.69 33.31 -3.11
N PHE A 273 9.43 33.66 -3.41
CA PHE A 273 9.06 34.93 -4.06
C PHE A 273 8.60 36.01 -3.07
N LEU A 274 8.61 35.73 -1.76
CA LEU A 274 8.18 36.66 -0.70
C LEU A 274 9.36 37.19 0.15
N ASP A 275 10.57 36.72 -0.09
CA ASP A 275 11.86 37.24 0.41
C ASP A 275 12.55 38.06 -0.68
#